data_209e7776f075652196554226adaa8b45
#
_entry.id   209e7776f075652196554226adaa8b45
#
_cell.length_a   1.000
_cell.length_b   1.000
_cell.length_c   1.000
_cell.angle_alpha   90.00
_cell.angle_beta   90.00
_cell.angle_gamma   90.00
#
_symmetry.space_group_name_H-M   'P 1'
#
loop_
_entity.id
_entity.type
_entity.pdbx_description
1 polymer ?
#
loop_
_entity_poly.entity_id
_entity_poly.type
_entity_poly.pdbx_seq_one_letter_code
_entity_poly.pdbx_strand_id
1 'polypeptide(L)'
;QYLYHDDVLKLFCRLLDNAKFRRVFADKYPLILIDEYQDSYKPIIDRFISFFIAEKKGPQFGFFGDAWQTIYQSNKACGLIENENLKIIKKSSNFRSAPRIVQLLNNLRPDLPQTSAIDDFDGEVVVITCDDYIGPRRTERNLKGELPAEELKTRLSNVTKKIICESST
;
A
#
# COMPACT_ATOMS: atom_id res chain seq x y z
N GLN A 1 30.06 -17.45 -5.77
CA GLN A 1 28.60 -17.49 -5.91
C GLN A 1 28.05 -16.29 -5.14
N TYR A 2 27.33 -15.41 -5.79
CA TYR A 2 26.73 -14.24 -5.14
C TYR A 2 25.31 -14.59 -4.68
N LEU A 3 24.92 -14.13 -3.48
CA LEU A 3 23.55 -14.21 -3.00
C LEU A 3 22.76 -13.01 -3.50
N TYR A 4 21.64 -13.25 -4.16
CA TYR A 4 20.69 -12.23 -4.54
C TYR A 4 19.69 -12.00 -3.41
N HIS A 5 18.97 -10.87 -3.43
CA HIS A 5 17.97 -10.54 -2.43
C HIS A 5 16.94 -11.66 -2.21
N ASP A 6 16.41 -12.23 -3.28
CA ASP A 6 15.47 -13.36 -3.22
C ASP A 6 16.03 -14.60 -2.52
N ASP A 7 17.34 -14.84 -2.61
CA ASP A 7 17.98 -16.00 -1.97
C ASP A 7 18.08 -15.81 -0.46
N VAL A 8 18.30 -14.57 -0.01
CA VAL A 8 18.30 -14.23 1.43
C VAL A 8 16.91 -14.46 2.02
N LEU A 9 15.85 -14.01 1.33
CA LEU A 9 14.47 -14.22 1.78
C LEU A 9 14.12 -15.71 1.85
N LYS A 10 14.48 -16.48 0.83
CA LYS A 10 14.30 -17.95 0.83
C LYS A 10 15.08 -18.64 1.93
N LEU A 11 16.32 -18.21 2.18
CA LEU A 11 17.15 -18.74 3.27
C LEU A 11 16.49 -18.47 4.61
N PHE A 12 15.99 -17.25 4.83
CA PHE A 12 15.30 -16.90 6.06
C PHE A 12 14.04 -17.76 6.27
N CYS A 13 13.27 -18.02 5.21
CA CYS A 13 12.15 -18.94 5.28
C CYS A 13 12.58 -20.33 5.76
N ARG A 14 13.66 -20.89 5.19
CA ARG A 14 14.20 -22.19 5.61
C ARG A 14 14.68 -22.20 7.06
N LEU A 15 15.27 -21.10 7.52
CA LEU A 15 15.67 -20.95 8.93
C LEU A 15 14.45 -20.95 9.84
N LEU A 16 13.38 -20.25 9.47
CA LEU A 16 12.12 -20.25 10.23
C LEU A 16 11.44 -21.63 10.26
N ASP A 17 11.66 -22.50 9.27
CA ASP A 17 11.18 -23.87 9.29
C ASP A 17 11.87 -24.73 10.37
N ASN A 18 13.04 -24.30 10.88
CA ASN A 18 13.80 -24.98 11.92
C ASN A 18 13.34 -24.55 13.34
N ALA A 19 12.86 -25.49 14.14
CA ALA A 19 12.34 -25.22 15.48
C ALA A 19 13.40 -24.62 16.45
N LYS A 20 14.67 -25.07 16.34
CA LYS A 20 15.76 -24.52 17.17
C LYS A 20 16.04 -23.07 16.82
N PHE A 21 16.04 -22.76 15.53
CA PHE A 21 16.20 -21.38 15.07
C PHE A 21 15.06 -20.49 15.56
N ARG A 22 13.81 -20.94 15.44
CA ARG A 22 12.64 -20.19 15.95
C ARG A 22 12.75 -19.84 17.41
N ARG A 23 13.22 -20.78 18.25
CA ARG A 23 13.43 -20.54 19.69
C ARG A 23 14.46 -19.42 19.90
N VAL A 24 15.64 -19.55 19.31
CA VAL A 24 16.70 -18.55 19.43
C VAL A 24 16.24 -17.18 18.88
N PHE A 25 15.52 -17.19 17.77
CA PHE A 25 14.97 -15.98 17.17
C PHE A 25 13.96 -15.29 18.10
N ALA A 26 13.03 -16.04 18.68
CA ALA A 26 12.04 -15.53 19.62
C ALA A 26 12.68 -14.98 20.92
N ASP A 27 13.67 -15.66 21.45
CA ASP A 27 14.40 -15.23 22.65
C ASP A 27 15.17 -13.93 22.39
N LYS A 28 15.69 -13.77 21.18
CA LYS A 28 16.47 -12.58 20.80
C LYS A 28 15.59 -11.38 20.44
N TYR A 29 14.42 -11.61 19.85
CA TYR A 29 13.54 -10.58 19.33
C TYR A 29 12.14 -10.73 19.94
N PRO A 30 11.89 -10.22 21.15
CA PRO A 30 10.60 -10.35 21.82
C PRO A 30 9.49 -9.50 21.18
N LEU A 31 9.86 -8.48 20.38
CA LEU A 31 8.96 -7.61 19.65
C LEU A 31 9.46 -7.44 18.21
N ILE A 32 8.59 -7.61 17.25
CA ILE A 32 8.88 -7.43 15.83
C ILE A 32 7.84 -6.46 15.24
N LEU A 33 8.32 -5.34 14.73
CA LEU A 33 7.51 -4.33 14.07
C LEU A 33 7.84 -4.35 12.58
N ILE A 34 6.81 -4.49 11.74
CA ILE A 34 6.94 -4.58 10.28
C ILE A 34 6.18 -3.41 9.69
N ASP A 35 6.90 -2.50 9.06
CA ASP A 35 6.33 -1.38 8.32
C ASP A 35 6.08 -1.78 6.87
N GLU A 36 5.08 -1.15 6.24
CA GLU A 36 4.62 -1.46 4.88
C GLU A 36 4.42 -2.98 4.66
N TYR A 37 3.77 -3.62 5.65
CA TYR A 37 3.66 -5.08 5.68
C TYR A 37 3.05 -5.66 4.40
N GLN A 38 2.18 -4.92 3.71
CA GLN A 38 1.50 -5.37 2.50
C GLN A 38 2.47 -5.69 1.35
N ASP A 39 3.64 -5.05 1.33
CA ASP A 39 4.71 -5.29 0.35
C ASP A 39 5.76 -6.29 0.82
N SER A 40 5.64 -6.79 2.06
CA SER A 40 6.55 -7.79 2.60
C SER A 40 6.43 -9.14 1.89
N TYR A 41 7.50 -9.92 1.91
CA TYR A 41 7.53 -11.24 1.28
C TYR A 41 6.57 -12.20 1.98
N LYS A 42 5.48 -12.53 1.31
CA LYS A 42 4.37 -13.33 1.84
C LYS A 42 4.83 -14.63 2.55
N PRO A 43 5.76 -15.44 2.00
CA PRO A 43 6.17 -16.66 2.67
C PRO A 43 6.83 -16.47 4.05
N ILE A 44 7.39 -15.30 4.35
CA ILE A 44 7.91 -14.96 5.68
C ILE A 44 6.75 -14.63 6.61
N ILE A 45 5.82 -13.80 6.17
CA ILE A 45 4.65 -13.41 6.95
C ILE A 45 3.80 -14.63 7.29
N ASP A 46 3.56 -15.53 6.33
CA ASP A 46 2.82 -16.78 6.55
C ASP A 46 3.48 -17.64 7.66
N ARG A 47 4.82 -17.68 7.73
CA ARG A 47 5.56 -18.40 8.77
C ARG A 47 5.46 -17.72 10.14
N PHE A 48 5.49 -16.38 10.18
CA PHE A 48 5.27 -15.65 11.43
C PHE A 48 3.87 -15.91 11.97
N ILE A 49 2.87 -15.89 11.10
CA ILE A 49 1.49 -16.21 11.47
C ILE A 49 1.40 -17.66 11.98
N SER A 50 1.88 -18.62 11.21
CA SER A 50 1.72 -20.05 11.52
C SER A 50 2.51 -20.49 12.76
N PHE A 51 3.75 -20.02 12.91
CA PHE A 51 4.64 -20.54 13.96
C PHE A 51 4.61 -19.75 15.25
N PHE A 52 4.18 -18.49 15.23
CA PHE A 52 4.19 -17.65 16.42
C PHE A 52 2.81 -17.13 16.80
N ILE A 53 2.10 -16.50 15.84
CA ILE A 53 0.83 -15.84 16.13
C ILE A 53 -0.27 -16.88 16.39
N ALA A 54 -0.41 -17.90 15.55
CA ALA A 54 -1.41 -18.96 15.71
C ALA A 54 -1.14 -19.79 16.98
N GLU A 55 0.12 -20.07 17.28
CA GLU A 55 0.49 -20.82 18.49
C GLU A 55 0.50 -19.96 19.77
N LYS A 56 0.34 -18.62 19.64
CA LYS A 56 0.41 -17.65 20.75
C LYS A 56 1.71 -17.76 21.55
N LYS A 57 2.82 -18.01 20.86
CA LYS A 57 4.15 -18.21 21.44
C LYS A 57 5.18 -17.39 20.67
N GLY A 58 6.20 -16.91 21.40
CA GLY A 58 7.33 -16.18 20.82
C GLY A 58 7.12 -14.69 20.75
N PRO A 59 7.61 -14.00 19.70
CA PRO A 59 7.56 -12.54 19.59
C PRO A 59 6.14 -11.99 19.55
N GLN A 60 5.98 -10.76 20.05
CA GLN A 60 4.84 -9.94 19.70
C GLN A 60 5.06 -9.31 18.33
N PHE A 61 4.01 -9.20 17.55
CA PHE A 61 4.07 -8.61 16.20
C PHE A 61 3.22 -7.36 16.10
N GLY A 62 3.77 -6.33 15.45
CA GLY A 62 3.05 -5.16 14.98
C GLY A 62 3.22 -5.03 13.47
N PHE A 63 2.10 -5.06 12.74
CA PHE A 63 2.07 -4.87 11.29
C PHE A 63 1.51 -3.47 11.02
N PHE A 64 2.31 -2.63 10.37
CA PHE A 64 1.92 -1.27 9.98
C PHE A 64 1.86 -1.20 8.47
N GLY A 65 0.78 -0.68 7.94
CA GLY A 65 0.63 -0.56 6.48
C GLY A 65 -0.84 -0.50 6.05
N ASP A 66 -1.03 -0.52 4.76
CA ASP A 66 -2.32 -0.42 4.12
C ASP A 66 -2.36 -1.32 2.88
N ALA A 67 -3.19 -2.35 2.90
CA ALA A 67 -3.31 -3.30 1.80
C ALA A 67 -3.69 -2.65 0.46
N TRP A 68 -4.37 -1.49 0.47
CA TRP A 68 -4.69 -0.74 -0.76
C TRP A 68 -3.47 -0.08 -1.40
N GLN A 69 -2.39 0.09 -0.63
CA GLN A 69 -1.15 0.70 -1.11
C GLN A 69 -0.14 -0.34 -1.63
N THR A 70 -0.55 -1.61 -1.77
CA THR A 70 0.30 -2.66 -2.33
C THR A 70 0.75 -2.28 -3.74
N ILE A 71 2.05 -2.09 -3.93
CA ILE A 71 2.64 -1.73 -5.24
C ILE A 71 3.13 -2.95 -6.01
N TYR A 72 3.42 -4.03 -5.33
CA TYR A 72 3.85 -5.28 -5.96
C TYR A 72 2.65 -6.18 -6.26
N GLN A 73 2.23 -6.23 -7.52
CA GLN A 73 1.17 -7.14 -8.00
C GLN A 73 1.63 -8.61 -8.12
N SER A 74 2.75 -8.96 -7.49
CA SER A 74 3.27 -10.33 -7.54
C SER A 74 2.61 -11.19 -6.47
N ASN A 75 2.39 -12.47 -6.76
CA ASN A 75 1.98 -13.49 -5.79
C ASN A 75 2.95 -13.63 -4.59
N LYS A 76 4.00 -12.82 -4.53
CA LYS A 76 5.02 -12.80 -3.50
C LYS A 76 4.77 -11.76 -2.41
N ALA A 77 3.99 -10.71 -2.69
CA ALA A 77 3.63 -9.68 -1.71
C ALA A 77 2.59 -10.22 -0.73
N CYS A 78 2.65 -9.76 0.51
CA CYS A 78 1.76 -10.21 1.58
C CYS A 78 0.30 -9.81 1.32
N GLY A 79 0.07 -8.57 0.89
CA GLY A 79 -1.26 -8.01 0.75
C GLY A 79 -2.00 -7.93 2.10
N LEU A 80 -3.30 -8.17 2.09
CA LEU A 80 -4.13 -8.16 3.30
C LEU A 80 -3.82 -9.37 4.20
N ILE A 81 -3.65 -9.12 5.50
CA ILE A 81 -3.53 -10.17 6.52
C ILE A 81 -4.87 -10.28 7.26
N GLU A 82 -5.47 -11.46 7.21
CA GLU A 82 -6.65 -11.81 8.00
C GLU A 82 -6.29 -12.95 8.95
N ASN A 83 -6.34 -12.69 10.26
CA ASN A 83 -6.10 -13.71 11.27
C ASN A 83 -6.81 -13.35 12.57
N GLU A 84 -7.52 -14.29 13.17
CA GLU A 84 -8.32 -14.10 14.39
C GLU A 84 -7.50 -13.71 15.63
N ASN A 85 -6.20 -14.05 15.64
CA ASN A 85 -5.29 -13.70 16.74
C ASN A 85 -4.66 -12.32 16.58
N LEU A 86 -4.97 -11.58 15.50
CA LEU A 86 -4.51 -10.21 15.28
C LEU A 86 -5.61 -9.22 15.61
N LYS A 87 -5.28 -8.24 16.43
CA LYS A 87 -6.17 -7.09 16.70
C LYS A 87 -5.93 -6.01 15.64
N ILE A 88 -6.97 -5.69 14.88
CA ILE A 88 -6.93 -4.60 13.91
C ILE A 88 -7.16 -3.28 14.63
N ILE A 89 -6.24 -2.33 14.43
CA ILE A 89 -6.35 -0.96 14.94
C ILE A 89 -6.41 -0.04 13.72
N LYS A 90 -7.60 0.49 13.45
CA LYS A 90 -7.82 1.45 12.37
C LYS A 90 -7.39 2.84 12.79
N LYS A 91 -6.67 3.54 11.92
CA LYS A 91 -6.23 4.91 12.13
C LYS A 91 -7.22 5.86 11.46
N SER A 92 -8.00 6.58 12.25
CA SER A 92 -9.07 7.46 11.78
C SER A 92 -8.65 8.92 11.60
N SER A 93 -7.52 9.34 12.17
CA SER A 93 -7.03 10.72 12.04
C SER A 93 -6.09 10.86 10.85
N ASN A 94 -6.35 11.84 9.98
CA ASN A 94 -5.52 12.18 8.84
C ASN A 94 -4.83 13.54 9.07
N PHE A 95 -3.52 13.49 9.27
CA PHE A 95 -2.66 14.68 9.49
C PHE A 95 -2.00 15.18 8.19
N ARG A 96 -2.36 14.59 7.04
CA ARG A 96 -1.70 14.87 5.77
C ARG A 96 -2.57 15.68 4.82
N SER A 97 -3.88 15.46 4.87
CA SER A 97 -4.80 15.96 3.85
C SER A 97 -5.87 16.87 4.45
N ALA A 98 -6.20 17.93 3.73
CA ALA A 98 -7.26 18.87 4.07
C ALA A 98 -8.66 18.21 4.07
N PRO A 99 -9.67 18.80 4.75
CA PRO A 99 -11.00 18.21 4.91
C PRO A 99 -11.68 17.74 3.63
N ARG A 100 -11.68 18.55 2.55
CA ARG A 100 -12.31 18.17 1.26
C ARG A 100 -11.63 16.96 0.61
N ILE A 101 -10.31 16.87 0.74
CA ILE A 101 -9.56 15.72 0.23
C ILE A 101 -9.92 14.47 1.01
N VAL A 102 -9.99 14.57 2.36
CA VAL A 102 -10.39 13.45 3.22
C VAL A 102 -11.83 13.02 2.93
N GLN A 103 -12.73 13.96 2.66
CA GLN A 103 -14.11 13.64 2.25
C GLN A 103 -14.16 12.83 0.95
N LEU A 104 -13.38 13.23 -0.06
CA LEU A 104 -13.24 12.44 -1.29
C LEU A 104 -12.70 11.04 -1.02
N LEU A 105 -11.64 10.93 -0.20
CA LEU A 105 -11.04 9.65 0.16
C LEU A 105 -12.04 8.75 0.89
N ASN A 106 -12.85 9.29 1.78
CA ASN A 106 -13.91 8.55 2.49
C ASN A 106 -14.99 8.01 1.55
N ASN A 107 -15.31 8.75 0.48
CA ASN A 107 -16.24 8.26 -0.55
C ASN A 107 -15.64 7.12 -1.39
N LEU A 108 -14.34 7.16 -1.64
CA LEU A 108 -13.63 6.11 -2.38
C LEU A 108 -13.35 4.87 -1.51
N ARG A 109 -13.21 5.09 -0.19
CA ARG A 109 -12.81 4.05 0.76
C ARG A 109 -13.64 4.11 2.05
N PRO A 110 -14.91 3.69 2.00
CA PRO A 110 -15.83 3.76 3.13
C PRO A 110 -15.48 2.78 4.27
N ASP A 111 -14.64 1.78 4.02
CA ASP A 111 -14.18 0.80 5.01
C ASP A 111 -13.19 1.38 6.04
N LEU A 112 -12.55 2.51 5.73
CA LEU A 112 -11.62 3.21 6.60
C LEU A 112 -11.92 4.72 6.62
N PRO A 113 -13.03 5.15 7.22
CA PRO A 113 -13.37 6.56 7.31
C PRO A 113 -12.33 7.30 8.16
N GLN A 114 -11.89 8.44 7.66
CA GLN A 114 -10.92 9.30 8.33
C GLN A 114 -11.49 10.69 8.58
N THR A 115 -10.91 11.39 9.56
CA THR A 115 -11.17 12.80 9.85
C THR A 115 -9.87 13.57 9.67
N SER A 116 -9.93 14.69 8.95
CA SER A 116 -8.79 15.59 8.83
C SER A 116 -8.44 16.18 10.20
N ALA A 117 -7.16 16.21 10.50
CA ALA A 117 -6.60 16.95 11.65
C ALA A 117 -6.06 18.33 11.22
N ILE A 118 -6.30 18.75 9.99
CA ILE A 118 -5.94 20.05 9.43
C ILE A 118 -7.18 20.92 9.46
N ASP A 119 -7.11 22.06 10.16
CA ASP A 119 -8.25 22.97 10.37
C ASP A 119 -8.02 24.36 9.74
N ASP A 120 -6.80 24.65 9.29
CA ASP A 120 -6.39 25.97 8.83
C ASP A 120 -6.76 26.24 7.37
N PHE A 121 -7.06 25.22 6.59
CA PHE A 121 -7.58 25.37 5.23
C PHE A 121 -8.40 24.14 4.78
N ASP A 122 -9.41 24.40 3.93
CA ASP A 122 -10.40 23.38 3.53
C ASP A 122 -9.89 22.45 2.41
N GLY A 123 -8.97 22.95 1.57
CA GLY A 123 -8.43 22.24 0.41
C GLY A 123 -9.37 22.28 -0.79
N GLU A 124 -8.90 21.81 -1.93
CA GLU A 124 -9.64 21.75 -3.17
C GLU A 124 -9.50 20.40 -3.85
N VAL A 125 -10.58 19.94 -4.48
CA VAL A 125 -10.61 18.73 -5.32
C VAL A 125 -11.16 19.12 -6.68
N VAL A 126 -10.33 18.98 -7.71
CA VAL A 126 -10.71 19.28 -9.10
C VAL A 126 -10.69 18.01 -9.91
N VAL A 127 -11.79 17.74 -10.64
CA VAL A 127 -11.86 16.64 -11.60
C VAL A 127 -11.80 17.21 -13.00
N ILE A 128 -10.80 16.80 -13.75
CA ILE A 128 -10.62 17.24 -15.14
C ILE A 128 -10.92 16.06 -16.04
N THR A 129 -11.91 16.20 -16.92
CA THR A 129 -12.28 15.22 -17.94
C THR A 129 -11.79 15.65 -19.31
N CYS A 130 -11.40 14.69 -20.13
CA CYS A 130 -11.01 14.89 -21.54
C CYS A 130 -11.88 13.99 -22.40
N ASP A 131 -13.03 14.49 -22.84
CA ASP A 131 -14.03 13.72 -23.60
C ASP A 131 -13.88 13.87 -25.12
N ASP A 132 -12.98 14.74 -25.57
CA ASP A 132 -12.73 15.10 -26.98
C ASP A 132 -11.80 14.12 -27.73
N TYR A 133 -11.33 13.07 -27.05
CA TYR A 133 -10.47 12.07 -27.69
C TYR A 133 -11.28 11.09 -28.56
N ILE A 134 -11.05 11.13 -29.87
CA ILE A 134 -11.73 10.32 -30.88
C ILE A 134 -10.95 9.03 -31.23
N GLY A 135 -9.75 8.84 -30.70
CA GLY A 135 -8.89 7.70 -30.97
C GLY A 135 -9.34 6.38 -30.30
N PRO A 136 -8.68 5.28 -30.60
CA PRO A 136 -8.99 3.97 -30.02
C PRO A 136 -8.77 3.99 -28.52
N ARG A 137 -9.79 3.65 -27.74
CA ARG A 137 -9.70 3.55 -26.28
C ARG A 137 -9.11 2.21 -25.88
N ARG A 138 -8.38 2.19 -24.78
CA ARG A 138 -7.88 0.95 -24.16
C ARG A 138 -9.06 0.06 -23.77
N THR A 139 -9.04 -1.18 -24.22
CA THR A 139 -10.00 -2.21 -23.83
C THR A 139 -9.26 -3.42 -23.29
N GLU A 140 -9.95 -4.33 -22.61
CA GLU A 140 -9.34 -5.57 -22.10
C GLU A 140 -8.61 -6.39 -23.20
N ARG A 141 -9.02 -6.24 -24.47
CA ARG A 141 -8.41 -6.93 -25.62
C ARG A 141 -7.40 -6.09 -26.40
N ASN A 142 -7.42 -4.76 -26.22
CA ASN A 142 -6.53 -3.84 -26.91
C ASN A 142 -5.78 -2.93 -25.92
N LEU A 143 -4.64 -3.40 -25.47
CA LEU A 143 -3.77 -2.67 -24.55
C LEU A 143 -3.06 -1.46 -25.20
N LYS A 144 -3.15 -1.29 -26.52
CA LYS A 144 -2.50 -0.20 -27.27
C LYS A 144 -3.36 1.06 -27.42
N GLY A 145 -4.57 1.08 -26.90
CA GLY A 145 -5.46 2.24 -26.97
C GLY A 145 -5.09 3.34 -26.00
N GLU A 146 -3.82 3.79 -26.02
CA GLU A 146 -3.33 4.93 -25.26
C GLU A 146 -3.24 6.16 -26.16
N LEU A 147 -3.44 7.33 -25.57
CA LEU A 147 -3.17 8.60 -26.23
C LEU A 147 -1.74 8.60 -26.77
N PRO A 148 -1.48 9.05 -28.01
CA PRO A 148 -0.14 9.29 -28.49
C PRO A 148 0.66 10.12 -27.48
N ALA A 149 1.92 9.80 -27.25
CA ALA A 149 2.73 10.42 -26.20
C ALA A 149 2.78 11.97 -26.31
N GLU A 150 2.82 12.52 -27.52
CA GLU A 150 2.81 13.97 -27.75
C GLU A 150 1.48 14.61 -27.41
N GLU A 151 0.37 13.93 -27.70
CA GLU A 151 -0.96 14.42 -27.35
C GLU A 151 -1.18 14.36 -25.84
N LEU A 152 -0.77 13.29 -25.17
CA LEU A 152 -0.79 13.18 -23.72
C LEU A 152 0.03 14.29 -23.05
N LYS A 153 1.24 14.57 -23.55
CA LYS A 153 2.11 15.64 -23.06
C LYS A 153 1.46 17.02 -23.22
N THR A 154 0.83 17.27 -24.35
CA THR A 154 0.13 18.53 -24.63
C THR A 154 -1.06 18.71 -23.66
N ARG A 155 -1.85 17.68 -23.46
CA ARG A 155 -3.01 17.70 -22.55
C ARG A 155 -2.57 17.88 -21.10
N LEU A 156 -1.55 17.16 -20.64
CA LEU A 156 -0.98 17.35 -19.30
C LEU A 156 -0.45 18.76 -19.09
N SER A 157 0.24 19.33 -20.09
CA SER A 157 0.72 20.71 -20.02
C SER A 157 -0.42 21.73 -19.90
N ASN A 158 -1.52 21.53 -20.63
CA ASN A 158 -2.69 22.40 -20.56
C ASN A 158 -3.40 22.29 -19.20
N VAL A 159 -3.55 21.08 -18.65
CA VAL A 159 -4.09 20.85 -17.31
C VAL A 159 -3.22 21.52 -16.25
N THR A 160 -1.90 21.33 -16.32
CA THR A 160 -0.95 21.97 -15.38
C THR A 160 -1.03 23.49 -15.41
N LYS A 161 -1.11 24.10 -16.61
CA LYS A 161 -1.27 25.54 -16.75
C LYS A 161 -2.58 26.04 -16.13
N LYS A 162 -3.68 25.31 -16.35
CA LYS A 162 -4.99 25.65 -15.79
C LYS A 162 -4.95 25.66 -14.26
N ILE A 163 -4.39 24.61 -13.64
CA ILE A 163 -4.24 24.50 -12.19
C ILE A 163 -3.39 25.65 -11.63
N ILE A 164 -2.26 25.98 -12.27
CA ILE A 164 -1.38 27.07 -11.83
C ILE A 164 -2.06 28.43 -11.95
N CYS A 165 -2.80 28.68 -13.03
CA CYS A 165 -3.52 29.96 -13.20
C CYS A 165 -4.63 30.12 -12.15
N GLU A 166 -5.39 29.09 -11.85
CA GLU A 166 -6.48 29.13 -10.88
C GLU A 166 -5.98 29.21 -9.42
N SER A 167 -4.80 28.68 -9.11
CA SER A 167 -4.19 28.79 -7.76
C SER A 167 -3.49 30.12 -7.49
N SER A 168 -3.40 31.02 -8.48
CA SER A 168 -2.75 32.33 -8.37
C SER A 168 -3.74 33.51 -8.22
N THR A 169 -5.02 33.19 -8.16
CA THR A 169 -6.14 34.13 -7.90
C THR A 169 -6.73 33.87 -6.52
#